data_21a88c2aaee79b25dce98850ca4576aa
#
_entry.id   21a88c2aaee79b25dce98850ca4576aa
#
_cell.length_a   1.000
_cell.length_b   1.000
_cell.length_c   1.000
_cell.angle_alpha   90.00
_cell.angle_beta   90.00
_cell.angle_gamma   90.00
#
_symmetry.space_group_name_H-M   'P 1'
#
loop_
_entity.id
_entity.type
_entity.pdbx_description
1 polymer ?
#
loop_
_entity_poly.entity_id
_entity_poly.type
_entity_poly.pdbx_seq_one_letter_code
_entity_poly.pdbx_strand_id
1 'polypeptide(L)'
;TLDRTAGVGGKVRGYTWRELARVRGREGRPAAMRVDEAFERHPDAVFNIDAKSDDVAAPLARAIREAGAQSRVCVASFSERRLRRLRGELPGAASSLGIGAIARIVAASRTRTGAARRCLLKGLPEAQVAQVPLSFRGVPVLTEGFVASAHEAGIAVHAWTIDDVDVAARLLDMGVDGIITDVPTAMYEGLRERRLPVSRS
;
A
#
# COMPACT_ATOMS: atom_id res chain seq x y z
N THR A 1 9.29 7.65 -11.99
CA THR A 1 10.52 7.94 -12.75
C THR A 1 11.73 7.49 -11.93
N LEU A 2 12.84 7.21 -12.59
CA LEU A 2 14.11 6.86 -11.94
C LEU A 2 14.82 8.06 -11.33
N ASP A 3 14.40 9.28 -11.66
CA ASP A 3 15.00 10.52 -11.16
C ASP A 3 15.06 10.58 -9.63
N ARG A 4 13.96 10.20 -8.96
CA ARG A 4 13.86 10.25 -7.49
C ARG A 4 14.75 9.22 -6.79
N THR A 5 14.88 8.03 -7.35
CA THR A 5 15.54 6.88 -6.70
C THR A 5 16.99 6.68 -7.17
N ALA A 6 17.31 7.07 -8.40
CA ALA A 6 18.61 6.79 -9.01
C ALA A 6 19.27 8.02 -9.67
N GLY A 7 18.61 9.18 -9.69
CA GLY A 7 19.14 10.38 -10.36
C GLY A 7 19.27 10.25 -11.88
N VAL A 8 18.61 9.26 -12.47
CA VAL A 8 18.63 8.98 -13.93
C VAL A 8 17.30 9.39 -14.53
N GLY A 9 17.31 10.24 -15.55
CA GLY A 9 16.10 10.75 -16.19
C GLY A 9 15.30 9.69 -16.94
N GLY A 10 13.99 9.90 -17.02
CA GLY A 10 13.11 9.07 -17.84
C GLY A 10 12.17 8.14 -17.09
N LYS A 11 11.28 7.51 -17.86
CA LYS A 11 10.29 6.54 -17.33
C LYS A 11 10.88 5.13 -17.36
N VAL A 12 10.65 4.34 -16.32
CA VAL A 12 11.10 2.93 -16.22
C VAL A 12 10.79 2.13 -17.49
N ARG A 13 9.61 2.30 -18.08
CA ARG A 13 9.20 1.60 -19.31
C ARG A 13 10.00 1.97 -20.58
N GLY A 14 10.82 3.00 -20.52
CA GLY A 14 11.71 3.40 -21.61
C GLY A 14 13.06 2.67 -21.58
N TYR A 15 13.27 1.81 -20.61
CA TYR A 15 14.50 1.03 -20.43
C TYR A 15 14.23 -0.45 -20.58
N THR A 16 15.17 -1.14 -21.19
CA THR A 16 15.23 -2.61 -21.11
C THR A 16 15.69 -3.04 -19.72
N TRP A 17 15.40 -4.29 -19.32
CA TRP A 17 15.91 -4.84 -18.06
C TRP A 17 17.44 -4.79 -17.98
N ARG A 18 18.13 -5.07 -19.09
CA ARG A 18 19.61 -5.01 -19.16
C ARG A 18 20.16 -3.63 -18.81
N GLU A 19 19.48 -2.58 -19.22
CA GLU A 19 19.82 -1.20 -18.89
C GLU A 19 19.48 -0.88 -17.43
N LEU A 20 18.28 -1.22 -16.96
CA LEU A 20 17.85 -1.02 -15.58
C LEU A 20 18.75 -1.73 -14.56
N ALA A 21 19.20 -2.94 -14.86
CA ALA A 21 20.09 -3.71 -14.00
C ALA A 21 21.47 -3.04 -13.79
N ARG A 22 21.87 -2.12 -14.67
CA ARG A 22 23.11 -1.34 -14.56
C ARG A 22 22.93 -0.01 -13.80
N VAL A 23 21.69 0.46 -13.66
CA VAL A 23 21.42 1.70 -12.94
C VAL A 23 21.67 1.49 -11.45
N ARG A 24 22.43 2.40 -10.85
CA ARG A 24 22.73 2.39 -9.42
C ARG A 24 21.95 3.51 -8.73
N GLY A 25 21.38 3.21 -7.58
CA GLY A 25 20.79 4.18 -6.68
C GLY A 25 21.84 4.99 -5.92
N ARG A 26 21.39 5.87 -5.03
CA ARG A 26 22.25 6.81 -4.30
C ARG A 26 23.38 6.17 -3.50
N GLU A 27 23.18 4.94 -3.01
CA GLU A 27 24.16 4.20 -2.20
C GLU A 27 24.95 3.15 -3.03
N GLY A 28 24.95 3.26 -4.37
CA GLY A 28 25.62 2.31 -5.25
C GLY A 28 24.88 0.97 -5.39
N ARG A 29 23.76 0.77 -4.70
CA ARG A 29 22.91 -0.43 -4.82
C ARG A 29 22.16 -0.42 -6.15
N PRO A 30 21.71 -1.59 -6.68
CA PRO A 30 20.83 -1.64 -7.85
C PRO A 30 19.59 -0.77 -7.63
N ALA A 31 19.26 0.09 -8.60
CA ALA A 31 18.11 0.99 -8.51
C ALA A 31 16.77 0.27 -8.74
N ALA A 32 16.80 -0.92 -9.30
CA ALA A 32 15.63 -1.77 -9.54
C ALA A 32 15.99 -3.24 -9.29
N MET A 33 15.01 -4.00 -8.87
CA MET A 33 15.02 -5.44 -8.72
C MET A 33 13.79 -6.01 -9.43
N ARG A 34 13.90 -7.19 -9.99
CA ARG A 34 12.75 -7.91 -10.54
C ARG A 34 11.91 -8.45 -9.39
N VAL A 35 10.61 -8.53 -9.60
CA VAL A 35 9.69 -9.02 -8.54
C VAL A 35 9.92 -10.51 -8.24
N ASP A 36 10.21 -11.31 -9.24
CA ASP A 36 10.60 -12.73 -9.07
C ASP A 36 11.87 -12.87 -8.22
N GLU A 37 12.92 -12.10 -8.53
CA GLU A 37 14.14 -12.05 -7.73
C GLU A 37 13.90 -11.59 -6.28
N ALA A 38 12.97 -10.64 -6.07
CA ALA A 38 12.60 -10.21 -4.74
C ALA A 38 11.94 -11.34 -3.93
N PHE A 39 11.05 -12.12 -4.55
CA PHE A 39 10.42 -13.27 -3.91
C PHE A 39 11.40 -14.38 -3.53
N GLU A 40 12.40 -14.64 -4.40
CA GLU A 40 13.45 -15.63 -4.15
C GLU A 40 14.39 -15.19 -3.01
N ARG A 41 14.79 -13.92 -3.01
CA ARG A 41 15.71 -13.39 -1.98
C ARG A 41 15.08 -13.24 -0.60
N HIS A 42 13.77 -13.07 -0.55
CA HIS A 42 13.03 -12.82 0.69
C HIS A 42 11.82 -13.77 0.79
N PRO A 43 12.05 -15.09 1.00
CA PRO A 43 11.00 -16.09 0.96
C PRO A 43 9.96 -15.91 2.09
N ASP A 44 10.36 -15.34 3.21
CA ASP A 44 9.49 -15.15 4.39
C ASP A 44 8.88 -13.75 4.46
N ALA A 45 9.25 -12.83 3.57
CA ALA A 45 8.74 -11.47 3.61
C ALA A 45 7.32 -11.37 3.06
N VAL A 46 6.53 -10.50 3.69
CA VAL A 46 5.23 -10.06 3.16
C VAL A 46 5.46 -8.83 2.28
N PHE A 47 4.91 -8.86 1.07
CA PHE A 47 5.10 -7.80 0.09
C PHE A 47 3.83 -6.97 -0.10
N ASN A 48 3.97 -5.64 -0.04
CA ASN A 48 2.96 -4.70 -0.51
C ASN A 48 3.39 -4.14 -1.87
N ILE A 49 2.69 -4.52 -2.95
CA ILE A 49 3.10 -4.24 -4.32
C ILE A 49 2.12 -3.30 -5.00
N ASP A 50 2.54 -2.06 -5.26
CA ASP A 50 1.73 -1.06 -5.93
C ASP A 50 1.86 -1.16 -7.47
N ALA A 51 0.80 -1.64 -8.12
CA ALA A 51 0.68 -1.70 -9.57
C ALA A 51 0.34 -0.30 -10.13
N LYS A 52 1.34 0.37 -10.72
CA LYS A 52 1.23 1.77 -11.14
C LYS A 52 0.74 1.99 -12.59
N SER A 53 0.69 0.95 -13.42
CA SER A 53 0.21 1.01 -14.81
C SER A 53 -0.66 -0.21 -15.17
N ASP A 54 -1.50 -0.08 -16.21
CA ASP A 54 -2.46 -1.12 -16.56
C ASP A 54 -1.81 -2.34 -17.23
N ASP A 55 -0.70 -2.12 -17.91
CA ASP A 55 0.11 -3.14 -18.59
C ASP A 55 0.89 -4.04 -17.62
N VAL A 56 1.09 -3.60 -16.36
CA VAL A 56 1.80 -4.39 -15.35
C VAL A 56 0.91 -5.46 -14.69
N ALA A 57 -0.40 -5.35 -14.75
CA ALA A 57 -1.30 -6.21 -13.98
C ALA A 57 -1.14 -7.71 -14.31
N ALA A 58 -1.17 -8.09 -15.59
CA ALA A 58 -1.02 -9.48 -15.99
C ALA A 58 0.38 -10.06 -15.72
N PRO A 59 1.50 -9.39 -16.10
CA PRO A 59 2.82 -9.91 -15.77
C PRO A 59 3.08 -9.98 -14.26
N LEU A 60 2.56 -9.02 -13.46
CA LEU A 60 2.67 -9.08 -12.00
C LEU A 60 1.91 -10.29 -11.43
N ALA A 61 0.65 -10.48 -11.86
CA ALA A 61 -0.13 -11.62 -11.40
C ALA A 61 0.52 -12.96 -11.76
N ARG A 62 1.13 -13.05 -12.94
CA ARG A 62 1.89 -14.23 -13.36
C ARG A 62 3.08 -14.48 -12.43
N ALA A 63 3.91 -13.46 -12.18
CA ALA A 63 5.09 -13.60 -11.33
C ALA A 63 4.72 -14.01 -9.89
N ILE A 64 3.62 -13.47 -9.33
CA ILE A 64 3.12 -13.84 -8.02
C ILE A 64 2.68 -15.32 -7.99
N ARG A 65 1.97 -15.79 -9.03
CA ARG A 65 1.54 -17.19 -9.12
C ARG A 65 2.71 -18.15 -9.29
N GLU A 66 3.64 -17.83 -10.19
CA GLU A 66 4.83 -18.66 -10.46
C GLU A 66 5.71 -18.81 -9.21
N ALA A 67 5.78 -17.76 -8.38
CA ALA A 67 6.49 -17.79 -7.10
C ALA A 67 5.67 -18.41 -5.95
N GLY A 68 4.41 -18.81 -6.16
CA GLY A 68 3.54 -19.29 -5.08
C GLY A 68 3.31 -18.27 -3.96
N ALA A 69 3.41 -16.97 -4.27
CA ALA A 69 3.51 -15.90 -3.27
C ALA A 69 2.15 -15.26 -2.90
N GLN A 70 1.00 -15.81 -3.33
CA GLN A 70 -0.32 -15.21 -3.15
C GLN A 70 -0.64 -14.89 -1.68
N SER A 71 -0.31 -15.80 -0.76
CA SER A 71 -0.60 -15.66 0.67
C SER A 71 0.23 -14.60 1.39
N ARG A 72 1.30 -14.13 0.77
CA ARG A 72 2.23 -13.14 1.34
C ARG A 72 2.35 -11.86 0.51
N VAL A 73 1.36 -11.60 -0.35
CA VAL A 73 1.33 -10.38 -1.16
C VAL A 73 0.03 -9.62 -0.92
N CYS A 74 0.15 -8.33 -0.70
CA CYS A 74 -0.95 -7.37 -0.83
C CYS A 74 -0.74 -6.57 -2.11
N VAL A 75 -1.67 -6.66 -3.07
CA VAL A 75 -1.63 -5.84 -4.29
C VAL A 75 -2.34 -4.51 -4.06
N ALA A 76 -1.65 -3.43 -4.39
CA ALA A 76 -2.16 -2.07 -4.24
C ALA A 76 -2.24 -1.34 -5.58
N SER A 77 -3.17 -0.41 -5.70
CA SER A 77 -3.26 0.55 -6.79
C SER A 77 -4.27 1.65 -6.51
N PHE A 78 -4.05 2.83 -7.07
CA PHE A 78 -5.09 3.88 -7.11
C PHE A 78 -6.27 3.54 -8.04
N SER A 79 -6.07 2.65 -9.03
CA SER A 79 -7.05 2.27 -10.03
C SER A 79 -7.88 1.07 -9.59
N GLU A 80 -9.17 1.28 -9.29
CA GLU A 80 -10.09 0.18 -8.97
C GLU A 80 -10.26 -0.82 -10.13
N ARG A 81 -10.18 -0.35 -11.38
CA ARG A 81 -10.21 -1.24 -12.56
C ARG A 81 -9.02 -2.22 -12.55
N ARG A 82 -7.83 -1.72 -12.21
CA ARG A 82 -6.62 -2.53 -12.12
C ARG A 82 -6.67 -3.51 -10.95
N LEU A 83 -7.13 -3.04 -9.79
CA LEU A 83 -7.33 -3.91 -8.62
C LEU A 83 -8.35 -5.01 -8.89
N ARG A 84 -9.47 -4.72 -9.55
CA ARG A 84 -10.46 -5.73 -9.94
C ARG A 84 -9.85 -6.81 -10.83
N ARG A 85 -9.02 -6.41 -11.80
CA ARG A 85 -8.29 -7.37 -12.63
C ARG A 85 -7.34 -8.22 -11.81
N LEU A 86 -6.53 -7.61 -10.95
CA LEU A 86 -5.58 -8.33 -10.07
C LEU A 86 -6.28 -9.30 -9.13
N ARG A 87 -7.39 -8.91 -8.50
CA ARG A 87 -8.20 -9.80 -7.65
C ARG A 87 -8.72 -11.01 -8.43
N GLY A 88 -9.19 -10.80 -9.67
CA GLY A 88 -9.64 -11.90 -10.53
C GLY A 88 -8.52 -12.85 -10.94
N GLU A 89 -7.29 -12.35 -11.12
CA GLU A 89 -6.12 -13.16 -11.50
C GLU A 89 -5.40 -13.79 -10.29
N LEU A 90 -5.61 -13.28 -9.08
CA LEU A 90 -4.92 -13.67 -7.84
C LEU A 90 -5.93 -13.98 -6.71
N PRO A 91 -6.77 -15.00 -6.86
CA PRO A 91 -7.64 -15.41 -5.77
C PRO A 91 -6.82 -15.79 -4.54
N GLY A 92 -7.22 -15.29 -3.36
CA GLY A 92 -6.51 -15.51 -2.09
C GLY A 92 -5.39 -14.49 -1.77
N ALA A 93 -4.98 -13.64 -2.70
CA ALA A 93 -4.06 -12.54 -2.40
C ALA A 93 -4.82 -11.35 -1.78
N ALA A 94 -4.21 -10.72 -0.77
CA ALA A 94 -4.75 -9.49 -0.21
C ALA A 94 -4.70 -8.33 -1.23
N SER A 95 -5.63 -7.38 -1.10
CA SER A 95 -5.64 -6.21 -1.96
C SER A 95 -6.02 -4.93 -1.22
N SER A 96 -5.53 -3.78 -1.70
CA SER A 96 -5.98 -2.48 -1.22
C SER A 96 -7.29 -2.04 -1.88
N LEU A 97 -7.91 -0.99 -1.32
CA LEU A 97 -8.98 -0.24 -1.97
C LEU A 97 -8.41 0.77 -2.97
N GLY A 98 -9.12 0.97 -4.08
CA GLY A 98 -8.84 2.06 -5.03
C GLY A 98 -9.42 3.40 -4.58
N ILE A 99 -9.05 4.47 -5.27
CA ILE A 99 -9.38 5.86 -4.88
C ILE A 99 -10.90 6.11 -4.74
N GLY A 100 -11.72 5.49 -5.59
CA GLY A 100 -13.18 5.67 -5.52
C GLY A 100 -13.79 5.04 -4.27
N ALA A 101 -13.30 3.88 -3.85
CA ALA A 101 -13.73 3.22 -2.62
C ALA A 101 -13.26 4.01 -1.36
N ILE A 102 -12.03 4.52 -1.37
CA ILE A 102 -11.52 5.41 -0.33
C ILE A 102 -12.41 6.67 -0.21
N ALA A 103 -12.77 7.31 -1.32
CA ALA A 103 -13.65 8.49 -1.31
C ALA A 103 -15.02 8.18 -0.69
N ARG A 104 -15.57 6.97 -0.90
CA ARG A 104 -16.82 6.53 -0.26
C ARG A 104 -16.68 6.40 1.25
N ILE A 105 -15.56 5.85 1.76
CA ILE A 105 -15.30 5.78 3.21
C ILE A 105 -15.15 7.19 3.80
N VAL A 106 -14.44 8.09 3.11
CA VAL A 106 -14.34 9.52 3.52
C VAL A 106 -15.73 10.16 3.58
N ALA A 107 -16.60 9.92 2.59
CA ALA A 107 -17.97 10.42 2.63
C ALA A 107 -18.77 9.79 3.79
N ALA A 108 -18.65 8.48 3.99
CA ALA A 108 -19.30 7.75 5.09
C ALA A 108 -18.89 8.31 6.46
N SER A 109 -17.59 8.61 6.66
CA SER A 109 -17.08 9.17 7.92
C SER A 109 -17.63 10.56 8.28
N ARG A 110 -18.17 11.28 7.29
CA ARG A 110 -18.72 12.63 7.45
C ARG A 110 -20.24 12.65 7.58
N THR A 111 -20.91 11.49 7.44
CA THR A 111 -22.36 11.41 7.57
C THR A 111 -22.79 11.45 9.05
N ARG A 112 -23.92 12.13 9.32
CA ARG A 112 -24.51 12.22 10.66
C ARG A 112 -25.41 11.04 11.01
N THR A 113 -25.88 10.27 10.02
CA THR A 113 -26.81 9.17 10.22
C THR A 113 -26.19 7.83 9.92
N GLY A 114 -26.41 6.84 10.77
CA GLY A 114 -25.93 5.47 10.55
C GLY A 114 -26.49 4.82 9.27
N ALA A 115 -27.72 5.18 8.87
CA ALA A 115 -28.31 4.67 7.63
C ALA A 115 -27.55 5.16 6.39
N ALA A 116 -27.21 6.46 6.31
CA ALA A 116 -26.42 7.00 5.21
C ALA A 116 -25.02 6.42 5.16
N ARG A 117 -24.38 6.25 6.35
CA ARG A 117 -23.07 5.59 6.45
C ARG A 117 -23.11 4.16 5.90
N ARG A 118 -24.02 3.33 6.37
CA ARG A 118 -24.18 1.96 5.88
C ARG A 118 -24.45 1.91 4.37
N CYS A 119 -25.25 2.84 3.83
CA CYS A 119 -25.49 2.93 2.39
C CYS A 119 -24.19 3.19 1.62
N LEU A 120 -23.33 4.09 2.09
CA LEU A 120 -22.04 4.40 1.47
C LEU A 120 -21.04 3.25 1.59
N LEU A 121 -21.05 2.49 2.68
CA LEU A 121 -20.15 1.36 2.90
C LEU A 121 -20.64 0.08 2.19
N LYS A 122 -21.94 -0.04 1.89
CA LYS A 122 -22.50 -1.21 1.24
C LYS A 122 -21.94 -1.40 -0.17
N GLY A 123 -21.43 -2.60 -0.48
CA GLY A 123 -20.90 -2.95 -1.80
C GLY A 123 -19.56 -2.23 -2.09
N LEU A 124 -18.75 -1.99 -1.06
CA LEU A 124 -17.32 -1.77 -1.27
C LEU A 124 -16.70 -3.00 -1.93
N PRO A 125 -15.66 -2.83 -2.76
CA PRO A 125 -14.94 -3.97 -3.31
C PRO A 125 -14.37 -4.85 -2.19
N GLU A 126 -14.28 -6.15 -2.45
CA GLU A 126 -13.58 -7.07 -1.56
C GLU A 126 -12.09 -6.68 -1.51
N ALA A 127 -11.68 -6.17 -0.37
CA ALA A 127 -10.32 -5.74 -0.12
C ALA A 127 -10.05 -5.83 1.39
N GLN A 128 -8.79 -5.99 1.75
CA GLN A 128 -8.38 -6.17 3.14
C GLN A 128 -7.90 -4.84 3.76
N VAL A 129 -7.43 -3.89 2.93
CA VAL A 129 -6.78 -2.68 3.46
C VAL A 129 -7.12 -1.41 2.67
N ALA A 130 -7.28 -0.31 3.40
CA ALA A 130 -7.30 1.04 2.89
C ALA A 130 -5.94 1.69 3.13
N GLN A 131 -5.16 1.94 2.08
CA GLN A 131 -3.85 2.60 2.18
C GLN A 131 -4.01 4.08 1.83
N VAL A 132 -3.88 4.96 2.82
CA VAL A 132 -4.26 6.38 2.68
C VAL A 132 -3.19 7.35 3.20
N PRO A 133 -3.07 8.55 2.58
CA PRO A 133 -2.30 9.65 3.15
C PRO A 133 -3.09 10.35 4.26
N LEU A 134 -2.43 11.17 5.07
CA LEU A 134 -3.09 12.03 6.05
C LEU A 134 -4.12 12.96 5.39
N SER A 135 -3.76 13.52 4.24
CA SER A 135 -4.62 14.41 3.46
C SER A 135 -4.40 14.21 1.96
N PHE A 136 -5.40 14.57 1.17
CA PHE A 136 -5.31 14.57 -0.29
C PHE A 136 -5.86 15.89 -0.84
N ARG A 137 -5.03 16.66 -1.57
CA ARG A 137 -5.37 18.00 -2.12
C ARG A 137 -5.97 18.94 -1.07
N GLY A 138 -5.39 18.97 0.14
CA GLY A 138 -5.85 19.81 1.24
C GLY A 138 -7.06 19.29 2.00
N VAL A 139 -7.67 18.18 1.58
CA VAL A 139 -8.78 17.54 2.28
C VAL A 139 -8.24 16.48 3.24
N PRO A 140 -8.52 16.55 4.56
CA PRO A 140 -8.18 15.47 5.49
C PRO A 140 -8.84 14.15 5.04
N VAL A 141 -8.03 13.10 4.88
CA VAL A 141 -8.48 11.75 4.54
C VAL A 141 -8.49 10.89 5.79
N LEU A 142 -7.35 10.77 6.45
CA LEU A 142 -7.18 9.96 7.63
C LEU A 142 -7.65 10.74 8.87
N THR A 143 -8.76 10.32 9.44
CA THR A 143 -9.40 10.86 10.63
C THR A 143 -9.94 9.71 11.49
N GLU A 144 -10.23 9.92 12.76
CA GLU A 144 -10.89 8.91 13.62
C GLU A 144 -12.18 8.37 12.97
N GLY A 145 -12.99 9.25 12.39
CA GLY A 145 -14.20 8.84 11.67
C GLY A 145 -13.94 8.00 10.44
N PHE A 146 -12.82 8.23 9.73
CA PHE A 146 -12.40 7.39 8.62
C PHE A 146 -12.00 5.99 9.11
N VAL A 147 -11.14 5.91 10.14
CA VAL A 147 -10.70 4.64 10.75
C VAL A 147 -11.92 3.85 11.22
N ALA A 148 -12.81 4.45 12.01
CA ALA A 148 -14.02 3.79 12.48
C ALA A 148 -14.92 3.29 11.33
N SER A 149 -15.07 4.08 10.25
CA SER A 149 -15.88 3.69 9.09
C SER A 149 -15.23 2.57 8.25
N ALA A 150 -13.90 2.56 8.16
CA ALA A 150 -13.16 1.48 7.50
C ALA A 150 -13.29 0.17 8.29
N HIS A 151 -13.10 0.23 9.62
CA HIS A 151 -13.26 -0.93 10.50
C HIS A 151 -14.70 -1.46 10.53
N GLU A 152 -15.73 -0.59 10.50
CA GLU A 152 -17.13 -1.01 10.33
C GLU A 152 -17.35 -1.83 9.06
N ALA A 153 -16.57 -1.55 8.01
CA ALA A 153 -16.59 -2.30 6.75
C ALA A 153 -15.63 -3.51 6.72
N GLY A 154 -14.93 -3.83 7.83
CA GLY A 154 -13.95 -4.91 7.90
C GLY A 154 -12.65 -4.63 7.15
N ILE A 155 -12.30 -3.35 6.95
CA ILE A 155 -11.13 -2.90 6.19
C ILE A 155 -10.08 -2.35 7.16
N ALA A 156 -8.89 -2.93 7.17
CA ALA A 156 -7.74 -2.38 7.89
C ALA A 156 -7.26 -1.05 7.26
N VAL A 157 -6.64 -0.19 8.06
CA VAL A 157 -6.16 1.13 7.62
C VAL A 157 -4.65 1.21 7.74
N HIS A 158 -3.97 1.46 6.61
CA HIS A 158 -2.54 1.76 6.59
C HIS A 158 -2.30 3.21 6.18
N ALA A 159 -1.48 3.93 6.96
CA ALA A 159 -1.11 5.32 6.69
C ALA A 159 0.23 5.42 5.95
N TRP A 160 0.33 6.26 4.90
CA TRP A 160 1.54 6.50 4.13
C TRP A 160 1.69 7.98 3.75
N THR A 161 2.87 8.52 3.50
CA THR A 161 4.16 8.03 3.99
C THR A 161 4.44 8.76 5.30
N ILE A 162 4.69 8.03 6.36
CA ILE A 162 4.85 8.58 7.72
C ILE A 162 6.28 8.28 8.16
N ASP A 163 7.11 9.31 8.25
CA ASP A 163 8.53 9.19 8.63
C ASP A 163 8.82 9.78 10.03
N ASP A 164 7.82 10.38 10.66
CA ASP A 164 7.89 10.92 12.01
C ASP A 164 7.28 9.93 13.02
N VAL A 165 8.07 9.52 14.02
CA VAL A 165 7.68 8.53 15.04
C VAL A 165 6.54 9.03 15.92
N ASP A 166 6.50 10.34 16.23
CA ASP A 166 5.43 10.91 17.05
C ASP A 166 4.09 10.94 16.30
N VAL A 167 4.15 11.22 15.00
CA VAL A 167 2.98 11.13 14.13
C VAL A 167 2.50 9.68 14.05
N ALA A 168 3.41 8.72 13.82
CA ALA A 168 3.09 7.31 13.76
C ALA A 168 2.42 6.81 15.05
N ALA A 169 2.97 7.18 16.21
CA ALA A 169 2.41 6.81 17.51
C ALA A 169 0.97 7.32 17.67
N ARG A 170 0.71 8.59 17.38
CA ARG A 170 -0.66 9.15 17.43
C ARG A 170 -1.63 8.46 16.48
N LEU A 171 -1.16 8.04 15.30
CA LEU A 171 -1.99 7.33 14.33
C LEU A 171 -2.33 5.91 14.82
N LEU A 172 -1.38 5.21 15.43
CA LEU A 172 -1.62 3.90 16.04
C LEU A 172 -2.59 4.02 17.23
N ASP A 173 -2.43 5.04 18.08
CA ASP A 173 -3.37 5.33 19.19
C ASP A 173 -4.78 5.66 18.65
N MET A 174 -4.90 6.26 17.48
CA MET A 174 -6.16 6.52 16.79
C MET A 174 -6.80 5.26 16.19
N GLY A 175 -6.08 4.12 16.17
CA GLY A 175 -6.56 2.84 15.66
C GLY A 175 -6.13 2.53 14.22
N VAL A 176 -5.13 3.22 13.70
CA VAL A 176 -4.52 2.84 12.40
C VAL A 176 -3.77 1.51 12.56
N ASP A 177 -3.99 0.57 11.63
CA ASP A 177 -3.49 -0.80 11.72
C ASP A 177 -2.05 -0.96 11.20
N GLY A 178 -1.57 -0.01 10.38
CA GLY A 178 -0.22 -0.09 9.84
C GLY A 178 0.36 1.25 9.38
N ILE A 179 1.67 1.36 9.49
CA ILE A 179 2.44 2.54 9.06
C ILE A 179 3.35 2.15 7.89
N ILE A 180 3.27 2.90 6.80
CA ILE A 180 4.17 2.79 5.65
C ILE A 180 5.14 3.96 5.72
N THR A 181 6.44 3.68 5.82
CA THR A 181 7.51 4.66 6.04
C THR A 181 8.70 4.44 5.09
N ASP A 182 9.42 5.51 4.77
CA ASP A 182 10.69 5.46 4.05
C ASP A 182 11.89 5.26 5.01
N VAL A 183 11.68 5.30 6.34
CA VAL A 183 12.71 5.16 7.39
C VAL A 183 12.42 4.00 8.36
N PRO A 184 12.33 2.74 7.87
CA PRO A 184 11.77 1.62 8.64
C PRO A 184 12.55 1.31 9.91
N THR A 185 13.88 1.40 9.90
CA THR A 185 14.71 1.11 11.08
C THR A 185 14.43 2.11 12.20
N ALA A 186 14.52 3.42 11.90
CA ALA A 186 14.25 4.46 12.89
C ALA A 186 12.81 4.41 13.42
N MET A 187 11.85 4.14 12.52
CA MET A 187 10.45 3.97 12.88
C MET A 187 10.25 2.78 13.83
N TYR A 188 10.83 1.62 13.51
CA TYR A 188 10.74 0.42 14.35
C TYR A 188 11.32 0.65 15.75
N GLU A 189 12.52 1.23 15.83
CA GLU A 189 13.21 1.52 17.11
C GLU A 189 12.41 2.51 17.95
N GLY A 190 11.97 3.64 17.36
CA GLY A 190 11.21 4.67 18.06
C GLY A 190 9.85 4.21 18.57
N LEU A 191 9.11 3.37 17.82
CA LEU A 191 7.84 2.81 18.28
C LEU A 191 8.05 1.75 19.36
N ARG A 192 9.10 0.93 19.26
CA ARG A 192 9.45 -0.06 20.27
C ARG A 192 9.81 0.58 21.62
N GLU A 193 10.55 1.67 21.62
CA GLU A 193 10.86 2.44 22.84
C GLU A 193 9.61 2.94 23.54
N ARG A 194 8.57 3.26 22.79
CA ARG A 194 7.24 3.66 23.30
C ARG A 194 6.35 2.50 23.70
N ARG A 195 6.84 1.24 23.63
CA ARG A 195 6.08 0.01 23.91
C ARG A 195 4.83 -0.16 23.04
N LEU A 196 4.80 0.44 21.86
CA LEU A 196 3.74 0.23 20.90
C LEU A 196 3.93 -1.09 20.15
N PRO A 197 2.83 -1.75 19.70
CA PRO A 197 2.93 -3.01 18.98
C PRO A 197 3.67 -2.81 17.65
N VAL A 198 4.76 -3.51 17.47
CA VAL A 198 5.53 -3.54 16.22
C VAL A 198 5.80 -4.98 15.84
N SER A 199 5.45 -5.37 14.61
CA SER A 199 5.81 -6.67 14.06
C SER A 199 7.07 -6.53 13.20
N ARG A 200 7.96 -7.53 13.29
CA ARG A 200 9.02 -7.73 12.29
C ARG A 200 8.40 -8.49 11.12
N SER A 201 8.27 -7.86 9.98
CA SER A 201 7.96 -8.50 8.70
C SER A 201 9.21 -9.11 8.10
#